data_38c26bcdf482920a4d11e5231c83cc48
#
_entry.id   38c26bcdf482920a4d11e5231c83cc48
#
_cell.length_a   1.000
_cell.length_b   1.000
_cell.length_c   1.000
_cell.angle_alpha   90.00
_cell.angle_beta   90.00
_cell.angle_gamma   90.00
#
_symmetry.space_group_name_H-M   'P 1'
#
loop_
_entity.id
_entity.type
_entity.pdbx_description
1 polymer ?
#
loop_
_entity_poly.entity_id
_entity_poly.type
_entity_poly.pdbx_seq_one_letter_code
_entity_poly.pdbx_strand_id
1 'polypeptide(L)'
;LPRTVHKRREEQRAALRSELVAAAHELVRQEGYEGLTIRKLAQRVGYAPMSVYSYFTDKQDILLALAEDGFATLARRIEAQPADDPIEALRVVMTEYAAFGLGNPNEYRTVFMTQKTRPPEGKTFAAMEADNPAMRVLVSRVEACIAAGRLHGDPFAIANMLWAVGHGTISLLITFPFHPFGDPQAFVKRMCDFTLAGLGGTEVEPLAGNRKGC
;
A
#
# COMPACT_ATOMS: atom_id res chain seq x y z
N LEU A 1 22.88 -27.50 20.29
CA LEU A 1 21.49 -28.02 20.37
C LEU A 1 20.41 -26.98 20.71
N PRO A 2 20.65 -25.90 21.56
CA PRO A 2 19.59 -24.91 21.85
C PRO A 2 19.22 -24.01 20.64
N ARG A 3 20.16 -23.71 19.76
CA ARG A 3 20.00 -22.79 18.64
C ARG A 3 19.06 -23.30 17.56
N THR A 4 18.99 -24.61 17.35
CA THR A 4 18.12 -25.27 16.34
C THR A 4 16.64 -25.30 16.78
N VAL A 5 16.37 -25.49 18.07
CA VAL A 5 14.99 -25.49 18.62
C VAL A 5 14.41 -24.08 18.60
N HIS A 6 15.21 -23.05 18.93
CA HIS A 6 14.78 -21.66 18.90
C HIS A 6 14.44 -21.22 17.46
N LYS A 7 15.32 -21.49 16.50
CA LYS A 7 15.10 -21.22 15.09
C LYS A 7 13.82 -21.89 14.55
N ARG A 8 13.59 -23.16 14.89
CA ARG A 8 12.37 -23.87 14.48
C ARG A 8 11.08 -23.26 15.05
N ARG A 9 11.12 -22.76 16.31
CA ARG A 9 9.97 -22.07 16.93
C ARG A 9 9.69 -20.73 16.25
N GLU A 10 10.72 -19.98 15.91
CA GLU A 10 10.59 -18.72 15.16
C GLU A 10 10.03 -18.95 13.76
N GLU A 11 10.51 -19.96 13.04
CA GLU A 11 10.00 -20.34 11.73
C GLU A 11 8.51 -20.75 11.79
N GLN A 12 8.12 -21.54 12.79
CA GLN A 12 6.72 -21.92 13.02
C GLN A 12 5.84 -20.71 13.37
N ARG A 13 6.37 -19.79 14.19
CA ARG A 13 5.66 -18.56 14.53
C ARG A 13 5.46 -17.67 13.31
N ALA A 14 6.49 -17.51 12.47
CA ALA A 14 6.40 -16.75 11.23
C ALA A 14 5.40 -17.38 10.24
N ALA A 15 5.43 -18.70 10.09
CA ALA A 15 4.51 -19.42 9.21
C ALA A 15 3.05 -19.25 9.64
N LEU A 16 2.74 -19.37 10.93
CA LEU A 16 1.37 -19.16 11.43
C LEU A 16 0.95 -17.70 11.31
N ARG A 17 1.85 -16.73 11.54
CA ARG A 17 1.54 -15.32 11.30
C ARG A 17 1.16 -15.08 9.84
N SER A 18 1.90 -15.66 8.90
CA SER A 18 1.61 -15.56 7.47
C SER A 18 0.26 -16.20 7.10
N GLU A 19 -0.07 -17.35 7.69
CA GLU A 19 -1.36 -18.01 7.51
C GLU A 19 -2.52 -17.14 8.03
N LEU A 20 -2.34 -16.52 9.19
CA LEU A 20 -3.33 -15.59 9.76
C LEU A 20 -3.52 -14.36 8.87
N VAL A 21 -2.45 -13.79 8.30
CA VAL A 21 -2.55 -12.66 7.37
C VAL A 21 -3.28 -13.07 6.10
N ALA A 22 -2.97 -14.22 5.51
CA ALA A 22 -3.65 -14.74 4.33
C ALA A 22 -5.16 -14.97 4.58
N ALA A 23 -5.51 -15.53 5.73
CA ALA A 23 -6.91 -15.70 6.13
C ALA A 23 -7.63 -14.37 6.38
N ALA A 24 -6.93 -13.36 6.89
CA ALA A 24 -7.47 -12.02 7.08
C ALA A 24 -7.73 -11.31 5.75
N HIS A 25 -6.83 -11.43 4.76
CA HIS A 25 -7.06 -10.96 3.38
C HIS A 25 -8.34 -11.58 2.79
N GLU A 26 -8.52 -12.88 2.96
CA GLU A 26 -9.70 -13.58 2.44
C GLU A 26 -10.99 -13.13 3.13
N LEU A 27 -10.98 -12.94 4.45
CA LEU A 27 -12.13 -12.41 5.19
C LEU A 27 -12.49 -11.01 4.72
N VAL A 28 -11.51 -10.13 4.55
CA VAL A 28 -11.73 -8.77 4.09
C VAL A 28 -12.26 -8.73 2.65
N ARG A 29 -11.75 -9.57 1.76
CA ARG A 29 -12.27 -9.67 0.38
C ARG A 29 -13.73 -10.08 0.35
N GLN A 30 -14.13 -11.05 1.16
CA GLN A 30 -15.48 -11.59 1.18
C GLN A 30 -16.46 -10.70 1.95
N GLU A 31 -16.08 -10.19 3.11
CA GLU A 31 -16.98 -9.57 4.07
C GLU A 31 -16.63 -8.10 4.39
N GLY A 32 -15.56 -7.56 3.82
CA GLY A 32 -15.10 -6.21 4.10
C GLY A 32 -14.54 -6.01 5.50
N TYR A 33 -14.35 -4.74 5.87
CA TYR A 33 -13.82 -4.35 7.18
C TYR A 33 -14.62 -4.90 8.37
N GLU A 34 -15.95 -4.85 8.30
CA GLU A 34 -16.83 -5.30 9.39
C GLU A 34 -16.76 -6.82 9.60
N GLY A 35 -16.49 -7.58 8.54
CA GLY A 35 -16.31 -9.03 8.61
C GLY A 35 -15.03 -9.46 9.33
N LEU A 36 -14.01 -8.61 9.39
CA LEU A 36 -12.75 -8.91 10.03
C LEU A 36 -12.87 -8.82 11.55
N THR A 37 -12.86 -9.97 12.22
CA THR A 37 -12.81 -10.10 13.69
C THR A 37 -11.83 -11.17 14.12
N ILE A 38 -11.22 -11.02 15.30
CA ILE A 38 -10.31 -12.05 15.87
C ILE A 38 -10.99 -13.42 15.93
N ARG A 39 -12.27 -13.46 16.30
CA ARG A 39 -13.03 -14.72 16.42
C ARG A 39 -13.21 -15.41 15.07
N LYS A 40 -13.61 -14.66 14.01
CA LYS A 40 -13.76 -15.22 12.66
C LYS A 40 -12.42 -15.64 12.09
N LEU A 41 -11.37 -14.84 12.32
CA LEU A 41 -10.02 -15.18 11.89
C LEU A 41 -9.54 -16.49 12.54
N ALA A 42 -9.68 -16.64 13.85
CA ALA A 42 -9.33 -17.85 14.58
C ALA A 42 -10.10 -19.08 14.06
N GLN A 43 -11.41 -18.92 13.87
CA GLN A 43 -12.26 -19.98 13.31
C GLN A 43 -11.80 -20.42 11.91
N ARG A 44 -11.38 -19.47 11.07
CA ARG A 44 -10.97 -19.75 9.69
C ARG A 44 -9.69 -20.56 9.59
N VAL A 45 -8.76 -20.34 10.52
CA VAL A 45 -7.48 -21.06 10.58
C VAL A 45 -7.50 -22.27 11.52
N GLY A 46 -8.64 -22.56 12.17
CA GLY A 46 -8.80 -23.71 13.06
C GLY A 46 -8.10 -23.57 14.43
N TYR A 47 -7.87 -22.32 14.90
CA TYR A 47 -7.24 -22.05 16.18
C TYR A 47 -8.23 -21.43 17.19
N ALA A 48 -7.88 -21.52 18.46
CA ALA A 48 -8.59 -20.79 19.51
C ALA A 48 -8.32 -19.27 19.38
N PRO A 49 -9.32 -18.39 19.68
CA PRO A 49 -9.11 -16.93 19.63
C PRO A 49 -7.92 -16.44 20.43
N MET A 50 -7.63 -17.07 21.58
CA MET A 50 -6.49 -16.74 22.44
C MET A 50 -5.14 -16.96 21.74
N SER A 51 -5.06 -17.92 20.82
CA SER A 51 -3.84 -18.15 20.01
C SER A 51 -3.58 -16.98 19.05
N VAL A 52 -4.65 -16.39 18.48
CA VAL A 52 -4.52 -15.23 17.58
C VAL A 52 -4.03 -14.00 18.32
N TYR A 53 -4.45 -13.80 19.57
CA TYR A 53 -3.95 -12.69 20.42
C TYR A 53 -2.44 -12.75 20.70
N SER A 54 -1.79 -13.92 20.52
CA SER A 54 -0.33 -14.03 20.59
C SER A 54 0.39 -13.39 19.39
N TYR A 55 -0.33 -13.05 18.31
CA TYR A 55 0.19 -12.47 17.06
C TYR A 55 -0.32 -11.05 16.81
N PHE A 56 -1.55 -10.76 17.21
CA PHE A 56 -2.23 -9.48 16.98
C PHE A 56 -2.96 -9.06 18.24
N THR A 57 -2.62 -7.92 18.80
CA THR A 57 -3.24 -7.41 20.03
C THR A 57 -4.68 -7.00 19.81
N ASP A 58 -5.01 -6.51 18.62
CA ASP A 58 -6.35 -6.10 18.24
C ASP A 58 -6.54 -6.12 16.71
N LYS A 59 -7.71 -5.69 16.27
CA LYS A 59 -8.05 -5.57 14.84
C LYS A 59 -7.14 -4.58 14.10
N GLN A 60 -6.66 -3.54 14.77
CA GLN A 60 -5.76 -2.55 14.18
C GLN A 60 -4.41 -3.18 13.78
N ASP A 61 -3.86 -4.07 14.61
CA ASP A 61 -2.63 -4.79 14.30
C ASP A 61 -2.79 -5.69 13.06
N ILE A 62 -3.97 -6.31 12.89
CA ILE A 62 -4.28 -7.10 11.70
C ILE A 62 -4.33 -6.19 10.47
N LEU A 63 -4.98 -5.02 10.57
CA LEU A 63 -5.05 -4.06 9.46
C LEU A 63 -3.67 -3.55 9.04
N LEU A 64 -2.78 -3.32 9.99
CA LEU A 64 -1.40 -2.94 9.71
C LEU A 64 -0.65 -4.05 8.96
N ALA A 65 -0.82 -5.31 9.39
CA ALA A 65 -0.22 -6.45 8.70
C ALA A 65 -0.77 -6.65 7.28
N LEU A 66 -2.08 -6.43 7.07
CA LEU A 66 -2.69 -6.44 5.74
C LEU A 66 -2.12 -5.33 4.84
N ALA A 67 -1.93 -4.13 5.40
CA ALA A 67 -1.33 -3.01 4.67
C ALA A 67 0.12 -3.30 4.29
N GLU A 68 0.94 -3.81 5.22
CA GLU A 68 2.33 -4.19 4.98
C GLU A 68 2.45 -5.24 3.84
N ASP A 69 1.61 -6.29 3.88
CA ASP A 69 1.61 -7.34 2.84
C ASP A 69 1.11 -6.80 1.50
N GLY A 70 0.05 -5.98 1.50
CA GLY A 70 -0.47 -5.31 0.32
C GLY A 70 0.55 -4.42 -0.37
N PHE A 71 1.27 -3.58 0.40
CA PHE A 71 2.34 -2.73 -0.11
C PHE A 71 3.52 -3.53 -0.65
N ALA A 72 3.92 -4.62 0.02
CA ALA A 72 4.97 -5.50 -0.47
C ALA A 72 4.56 -6.19 -1.79
N THR A 73 3.30 -6.60 -1.90
CA THR A 73 2.76 -7.19 -3.12
C THR A 73 2.70 -6.18 -4.26
N LEU A 74 2.26 -4.96 -4.00
CA LEU A 74 2.23 -3.88 -4.99
C LEU A 74 3.63 -3.55 -5.48
N ALA A 75 4.62 -3.41 -4.58
CA ALA A 75 6.00 -3.15 -4.94
C ALA A 75 6.55 -4.24 -5.89
N ARG A 76 6.37 -5.51 -5.56
CA ARG A 76 6.78 -6.63 -6.42
C ARG A 76 6.13 -6.59 -7.81
N ARG A 77 4.85 -6.25 -7.90
CA ARG A 77 4.13 -6.13 -9.18
C ARG A 77 4.70 -5.01 -10.04
N ILE A 78 5.00 -3.86 -9.45
CA ILE A 78 5.61 -2.72 -10.14
C ILE A 78 7.02 -3.09 -10.62
N GLU A 79 7.83 -3.70 -9.77
CA GLU A 79 9.21 -4.10 -10.09
C GLU A 79 9.28 -5.17 -11.19
N ALA A 80 8.25 -6.01 -11.30
CA ALA A 80 8.13 -7.02 -12.36
C ALA A 80 7.81 -6.42 -13.75
N GLN A 81 7.50 -5.13 -13.83
CA GLN A 81 7.18 -4.42 -15.08
C GLN A 81 8.34 -3.47 -15.45
N PRO A 82 9.31 -3.91 -16.25
CA PRO A 82 10.40 -3.05 -16.68
C PRO A 82 9.87 -1.95 -17.64
N ALA A 83 10.46 -0.77 -17.55
CA ALA A 83 10.22 0.33 -18.48
C ALA A 83 11.53 1.11 -18.64
N ASP A 84 11.94 1.31 -19.90
CA ASP A 84 13.19 2.02 -20.21
C ASP A 84 13.06 3.54 -20.07
N ASP A 85 11.90 4.10 -20.42
CA ASP A 85 11.59 5.51 -20.22
C ASP A 85 11.12 5.78 -18.79
N PRO A 86 11.72 6.74 -18.07
CA PRO A 86 11.37 7.03 -16.67
C PRO A 86 9.89 7.47 -16.49
N ILE A 87 9.31 8.18 -17.44
CA ILE A 87 7.89 8.59 -17.38
C ILE A 87 6.98 7.37 -17.57
N GLU A 88 7.33 6.46 -18.48
CA GLU A 88 6.58 5.20 -18.62
C GLU A 88 6.72 4.33 -17.36
N ALA A 89 7.87 4.34 -16.69
CA ALA A 89 8.03 3.69 -15.40
C ALA A 89 7.08 4.24 -14.31
N LEU A 90 6.82 5.56 -14.31
CA LEU A 90 5.79 6.16 -13.42
C LEU A 90 4.37 5.77 -13.85
N ARG A 91 4.09 5.66 -15.15
CA ARG A 91 2.79 5.17 -15.64
C ARG A 91 2.52 3.75 -15.19
N VAL A 92 3.55 2.89 -15.19
CA VAL A 92 3.46 1.53 -14.64
C VAL A 92 3.05 1.56 -13.17
N VAL A 93 3.70 2.41 -12.34
CA VAL A 93 3.34 2.55 -10.92
C VAL A 93 1.85 2.91 -10.76
N MET A 94 1.38 3.92 -11.48
CA MET A 94 -0.01 4.39 -11.38
C MET A 94 -1.01 3.33 -11.86
N THR A 95 -0.68 2.62 -12.93
CA THR A 95 -1.52 1.56 -13.49
C THR A 95 -1.61 0.35 -12.57
N GLU A 96 -0.47 -0.11 -12.03
CA GLU A 96 -0.43 -1.24 -11.09
C GLU A 96 -1.13 -0.91 -9.77
N TYR A 97 -0.99 0.33 -9.27
CA TYR A 97 -1.71 0.79 -8.09
C TYR A 97 -3.23 0.80 -8.33
N ALA A 98 -3.66 1.28 -9.49
CA ALA A 98 -5.08 1.27 -9.86
C ALA A 98 -5.61 -0.16 -10.03
N ALA A 99 -4.88 -1.04 -10.71
CA ALA A 99 -5.24 -2.44 -10.88
C ALA A 99 -5.33 -3.17 -9.52
N PHE A 100 -4.42 -2.87 -8.58
CA PHE A 100 -4.47 -3.38 -7.22
C PHE A 100 -5.75 -2.95 -6.51
N GLY A 101 -6.08 -1.65 -6.53
CA GLY A 101 -7.24 -1.09 -5.82
C GLY A 101 -8.58 -1.51 -6.42
N LEU A 102 -8.72 -1.44 -7.74
CA LEU A 102 -9.95 -1.79 -8.45
C LEU A 102 -10.20 -3.29 -8.50
N GLY A 103 -9.14 -4.11 -8.46
CA GLY A 103 -9.24 -5.56 -8.43
C GLY A 103 -9.76 -6.11 -7.09
N ASN A 104 -9.56 -5.38 -5.98
CA ASN A 104 -9.96 -5.79 -4.64
C ASN A 104 -10.57 -4.62 -3.85
N PRO A 105 -11.78 -4.13 -4.21
CA PRO A 105 -12.36 -2.91 -3.63
C PRO A 105 -12.55 -2.96 -2.11
N ASN A 106 -12.96 -4.12 -1.57
CA ASN A 106 -13.17 -4.28 -0.13
C ASN A 106 -11.85 -4.19 0.64
N GLU A 107 -10.81 -4.80 0.09
CA GLU A 107 -9.46 -4.76 0.65
C GLU A 107 -8.89 -3.34 0.58
N TYR A 108 -9.04 -2.67 -0.56
CA TYR A 108 -8.62 -1.28 -0.74
C TYR A 108 -9.32 -0.34 0.26
N ARG A 109 -10.65 -0.44 0.41
CA ARG A 109 -11.40 0.33 1.42
C ARG A 109 -10.86 0.07 2.83
N THR A 110 -10.65 -1.20 3.16
CA THR A 110 -10.20 -1.61 4.49
C THR A 110 -8.80 -1.09 4.81
N VAL A 111 -7.86 -1.21 3.87
CA VAL A 111 -6.46 -0.84 4.07
C VAL A 111 -6.25 0.68 3.95
N PHE A 112 -6.85 1.33 2.96
CA PHE A 112 -6.53 2.73 2.62
C PHE A 112 -7.58 3.74 3.07
N MET A 113 -8.85 3.34 3.22
CA MET A 113 -9.94 4.27 3.52
C MET A 113 -10.44 4.17 4.97
N THR A 114 -9.93 3.19 5.76
CA THR A 114 -10.21 3.11 7.20
C THR A 114 -9.24 3.99 7.97
N GLN A 115 -9.77 4.81 8.89
CA GLN A 115 -8.94 5.67 9.72
C GLN A 115 -7.97 4.86 10.58
N LYS A 116 -6.69 5.19 10.48
CA LYS A 116 -5.63 4.63 11.32
C LYS A 116 -5.44 5.54 12.53
N THR A 117 -5.76 5.03 13.71
CA THR A 117 -5.80 5.84 14.93
C THR A 117 -4.45 5.91 15.64
N ARG A 118 -3.57 4.93 15.42
CA ARG A 118 -2.25 4.89 16.04
C ARG A 118 -1.24 4.14 15.15
N PRO A 119 0.06 4.50 15.20
CA PRO A 119 1.10 3.66 14.64
C PRO A 119 1.33 2.42 15.53
N PRO A 120 2.01 1.37 15.06
CA PRO A 120 2.47 0.27 15.89
C PRO A 120 3.35 0.78 17.04
N GLU A 121 3.42 -0.01 18.11
CA GLU A 121 4.25 0.31 19.26
C GLU A 121 5.72 0.51 18.84
N GLY A 122 6.34 1.60 19.29
CA GLY A 122 7.73 1.95 18.98
C GLY A 122 7.95 2.52 17.58
N LYS A 123 6.89 2.74 16.78
CA LYS A 123 6.99 3.39 15.44
C LYS A 123 6.22 4.69 15.39
N THR A 124 6.63 5.58 14.48
CA THR A 124 5.86 6.76 14.09
C THR A 124 5.25 6.54 12.71
N PHE A 125 4.20 7.29 12.34
CA PHE A 125 3.67 7.23 10.98
C PHE A 125 4.73 7.60 9.93
N ALA A 126 5.61 8.55 10.22
CA ALA A 126 6.71 8.93 9.33
C ALA A 126 7.71 7.77 9.09
N ALA A 127 8.06 7.01 10.14
CA ALA A 127 8.91 5.83 10.00
C ALA A 127 8.23 4.72 9.19
N MET A 128 6.91 4.51 9.39
CA MET A 128 6.15 3.54 8.60
C MET A 128 6.10 3.92 7.11
N GLU A 129 5.96 5.19 6.81
CA GLU A 129 5.95 5.69 5.42
C GLU A 129 7.32 5.50 4.76
N ALA A 130 8.41 5.79 5.48
CA ALA A 130 9.77 5.56 5.02
C ALA A 130 10.07 4.07 4.79
N ASP A 131 9.47 3.19 5.59
CA ASP A 131 9.61 1.72 5.46
C ASP A 131 8.68 1.12 4.39
N ASN A 132 7.70 1.88 3.88
CA ASN A 132 6.72 1.39 2.92
C ASN A 132 7.38 1.03 1.57
N PRO A 133 7.40 -0.26 1.16
CA PRO A 133 8.09 -0.67 -0.05
C PRO A 133 7.48 -0.09 -1.32
N ALA A 134 6.16 0.08 -1.39
CA ALA A 134 5.51 0.69 -2.56
C ALA A 134 5.85 2.17 -2.69
N MET A 135 5.91 2.92 -1.56
CA MET A 135 6.33 4.31 -1.56
C MET A 135 7.81 4.45 -1.98
N ARG A 136 8.70 3.58 -1.48
CA ARG A 136 10.11 3.59 -1.91
C ARG A 136 10.28 3.37 -3.41
N VAL A 137 9.53 2.44 -3.99
CA VAL A 137 9.54 2.23 -5.44
C VAL A 137 9.03 3.47 -6.17
N LEU A 138 7.93 4.08 -5.72
CA LEU A 138 7.41 5.30 -6.32
C LEU A 138 8.43 6.44 -6.27
N VAL A 139 9.03 6.70 -5.10
CA VAL A 139 10.07 7.74 -4.94
C VAL A 139 11.26 7.48 -5.86
N SER A 140 11.76 6.25 -5.92
CA SER A 140 12.87 5.89 -6.81
C SER A 140 12.56 6.14 -8.29
N ARG A 141 11.32 5.90 -8.74
CA ARG A 141 10.90 6.20 -10.12
C ARG A 141 10.81 7.71 -10.37
N VAL A 142 10.38 8.49 -9.37
CA VAL A 142 10.39 9.97 -9.44
C VAL A 142 11.82 10.48 -9.51
N GLU A 143 12.75 9.97 -8.69
CA GLU A 143 14.17 10.33 -8.74
C GLU A 143 14.79 10.07 -10.12
N ALA A 144 14.45 8.94 -10.75
CA ALA A 144 14.88 8.66 -12.12
C ALA A 144 14.35 9.67 -13.14
N CYS A 145 13.10 10.13 -12.99
CA CYS A 145 12.53 11.19 -13.84
C CYS A 145 13.24 12.54 -13.63
N ILE A 146 13.57 12.88 -12.38
CA ILE A 146 14.32 14.11 -12.06
C ILE A 146 15.73 14.04 -12.65
N ALA A 147 16.43 12.91 -12.48
CA ALA A 147 17.76 12.70 -13.05
C ALA A 147 17.78 12.79 -14.59
N ALA A 148 16.68 12.40 -15.23
CA ALA A 148 16.48 12.54 -16.67
C ALA A 148 16.00 13.93 -17.13
N GLY A 149 15.86 14.90 -16.20
CA GLY A 149 15.36 16.26 -16.49
C GLY A 149 13.89 16.33 -16.94
N ARG A 150 13.09 15.31 -16.58
CA ARG A 150 11.68 15.21 -16.97
C ARG A 150 10.73 15.74 -15.91
N LEU A 151 11.14 15.76 -14.64
CA LEU A 151 10.46 16.35 -13.50
C LEU A 151 11.44 17.21 -12.70
N HIS A 152 10.93 18.16 -11.91
CA HIS A 152 11.74 19.11 -11.15
C HIS A 152 11.17 19.27 -9.71
N GLY A 153 12.05 19.31 -8.71
CA GLY A 153 11.69 19.56 -7.32
C GLY A 153 11.96 18.39 -6.37
N ASP A 154 11.28 18.39 -5.23
CA ASP A 154 11.47 17.36 -4.19
C ASP A 154 10.81 16.03 -4.57
N PRO A 155 11.58 14.92 -4.61
CA PRO A 155 11.06 13.64 -5.09
C PRO A 155 9.96 13.06 -4.18
N PHE A 156 10.04 13.29 -2.85
CA PHE A 156 9.04 12.80 -1.92
C PHE A 156 7.73 13.59 -2.04
N ALA A 157 7.81 14.91 -2.23
CA ALA A 157 6.64 15.74 -2.48
C ALA A 157 5.92 15.32 -3.77
N ILE A 158 6.68 15.13 -4.86
CA ILE A 158 6.13 14.64 -6.15
C ILE A 158 5.47 13.27 -5.97
N ALA A 159 6.13 12.34 -5.27
CA ALA A 159 5.58 11.00 -5.00
C ALA A 159 4.26 11.07 -4.24
N ASN A 160 4.15 11.94 -3.23
CA ASN A 160 2.91 12.15 -2.49
C ASN A 160 1.80 12.75 -3.35
N MET A 161 2.12 13.68 -4.27
CA MET A 161 1.12 14.22 -5.21
C MET A 161 0.60 13.15 -6.16
N LEU A 162 1.48 12.31 -6.71
CA LEU A 162 1.10 11.18 -7.55
C LEU A 162 0.24 10.18 -6.77
N TRP A 163 0.63 9.85 -5.55
CA TRP A 163 -0.15 8.97 -4.69
C TRP A 163 -1.53 9.56 -4.37
N ALA A 164 -1.62 10.85 -4.01
CA ALA A 164 -2.89 11.51 -3.71
C ALA A 164 -3.85 11.48 -4.91
N VAL A 165 -3.35 11.75 -6.13
CA VAL A 165 -4.17 11.67 -7.37
C VAL A 165 -4.60 10.23 -7.63
N GLY A 166 -3.69 9.27 -7.54
CA GLY A 166 -4.00 7.85 -7.75
C GLY A 166 -5.03 7.35 -6.72
N HIS A 167 -4.81 7.66 -5.44
CA HIS A 167 -5.73 7.30 -4.37
C HIS A 167 -7.11 7.95 -4.56
N GLY A 168 -7.17 9.24 -4.87
CA GLY A 168 -8.42 9.94 -5.15
C GLY A 168 -9.18 9.34 -6.33
N THR A 169 -8.48 9.04 -7.43
CA THR A 169 -9.05 8.41 -8.62
C THR A 169 -9.68 7.05 -8.30
N ILE A 170 -8.92 6.17 -7.64
CA ILE A 170 -9.38 4.82 -7.25
C ILE A 170 -10.55 4.92 -6.25
N SER A 171 -10.43 5.79 -5.25
CA SER A 171 -11.48 5.99 -4.24
C SER A 171 -12.81 6.43 -4.87
N LEU A 172 -12.76 7.34 -5.83
CA LEU A 172 -13.96 7.79 -6.56
C LEU A 172 -14.58 6.65 -7.37
N LEU A 173 -13.79 5.90 -8.12
CA LEU A 173 -14.26 4.77 -8.93
C LEU A 173 -14.89 3.66 -8.06
N ILE A 174 -14.32 3.41 -6.87
CA ILE A 174 -14.84 2.41 -5.93
C ILE A 174 -16.12 2.91 -5.22
N THR A 175 -16.18 4.20 -4.88
CA THR A 175 -17.25 4.74 -4.04
C THR A 175 -18.49 5.13 -4.87
N PHE A 176 -18.27 5.56 -6.11
CA PHE A 176 -19.32 6.00 -7.02
C PHE A 176 -19.34 5.19 -8.32
N PRO A 177 -19.63 3.86 -8.27
CA PRO A 177 -19.51 2.97 -9.42
C PRO A 177 -20.49 3.30 -10.55
N PHE A 178 -21.57 4.04 -10.27
CA PHE A 178 -22.59 4.47 -11.26
C PHE A 178 -22.38 5.89 -11.78
N HIS A 179 -21.36 6.61 -11.27
CA HIS A 179 -21.04 7.93 -11.80
C HIS A 179 -20.41 7.80 -13.20
N PRO A 180 -20.76 8.69 -14.15
CA PRO A 180 -20.34 8.54 -15.55
C PRO A 180 -18.86 8.95 -15.78
N PHE A 181 -17.93 8.30 -15.11
CA PHE A 181 -16.48 8.47 -15.36
C PHE A 181 -16.03 7.88 -16.68
N GLY A 182 -16.87 7.04 -17.32
CA GLY A 182 -16.53 6.23 -18.48
C GLY A 182 -15.80 4.95 -18.10
N ASP A 183 -15.00 4.42 -19.01
CA ASP A 183 -14.19 3.22 -18.73
C ASP A 183 -13.16 3.52 -17.63
N PRO A 184 -13.11 2.71 -16.55
CA PRO A 184 -12.24 2.96 -15.41
C PRO A 184 -10.74 3.01 -15.77
N GLN A 185 -10.28 2.15 -16.67
CA GLN A 185 -8.87 2.11 -17.07
C GLN A 185 -8.51 3.35 -17.91
N ALA A 186 -9.40 3.76 -18.81
CA ALA A 186 -9.23 4.98 -19.59
C ALA A 186 -9.25 6.23 -18.68
N PHE A 187 -10.07 6.23 -17.62
CA PHE A 187 -10.11 7.32 -16.65
C PHE A 187 -8.81 7.40 -15.84
N VAL A 188 -8.33 6.27 -15.32
CA VAL A 188 -7.04 6.18 -14.61
C VAL A 188 -5.90 6.70 -15.52
N LYS A 189 -5.85 6.23 -16.76
CA LYS A 189 -4.83 6.68 -17.72
C LYS A 189 -4.87 8.20 -17.92
N ARG A 190 -6.04 8.78 -18.13
CA ARG A 190 -6.21 10.24 -18.28
C ARG A 190 -5.75 11.02 -17.06
N MET A 191 -6.08 10.54 -15.85
CA MET A 191 -5.65 11.20 -14.62
C MET A 191 -4.13 11.12 -14.43
N CYS A 192 -3.52 10.00 -14.79
CA CYS A 192 -2.07 9.84 -14.82
C CYS A 192 -1.42 10.80 -15.82
N ASP A 193 -1.89 10.84 -17.07
CA ASP A 193 -1.37 11.71 -18.12
C ASP A 193 -1.48 13.19 -17.76
N PHE A 194 -2.63 13.61 -17.23
CA PHE A 194 -2.87 14.97 -16.78
C PHE A 194 -1.90 15.37 -15.65
N THR A 195 -1.71 14.48 -14.66
CA THR A 195 -0.82 14.75 -13.52
C THR A 195 0.64 14.85 -13.96
N LEU A 196 1.11 13.93 -14.80
CA LEU A 196 2.48 13.93 -15.29
C LEU A 196 2.76 15.15 -16.19
N ALA A 197 1.80 15.57 -17.03
CA ALA A 197 1.92 16.79 -17.83
C ALA A 197 2.00 18.03 -16.95
N GLY A 198 1.19 18.13 -15.89
CA GLY A 198 1.24 19.23 -14.94
C GLY A 198 2.57 19.31 -14.18
N LEU A 199 3.06 18.16 -13.72
CA LEU A 199 4.33 18.07 -12.97
C LEU A 199 5.54 18.38 -13.86
N GLY A 200 5.52 18.04 -15.15
CA GLY A 200 6.63 18.29 -16.07
C GLY A 200 6.91 19.77 -16.36
N GLY A 201 5.94 20.66 -16.08
CA GLY A 201 6.07 22.11 -16.25
C GLY A 201 6.22 22.88 -14.91
N THR A 202 6.34 22.19 -13.78
CA THR A 202 6.27 22.81 -12.45
C THR A 202 7.44 22.33 -11.59
N GLU A 203 8.10 23.26 -10.89
CA GLU A 203 9.02 22.91 -9.80
C GLU A 203 8.23 22.66 -8.52
N VAL A 204 8.44 21.52 -7.88
CA VAL A 204 7.71 21.11 -6.68
C VAL A 204 8.57 21.30 -5.45
N GLU A 205 8.13 22.20 -4.56
CA GLU A 205 8.78 22.48 -3.29
C GLU A 205 8.61 21.31 -2.28
N PRO A 206 9.55 21.13 -1.34
CA PRO A 206 9.42 20.13 -0.28
C PRO A 206 8.18 20.37 0.58
N LEU A 207 7.55 19.30 1.06
CA LEU A 207 6.43 19.39 2.00
C LEU A 207 6.90 20.02 3.32
N ALA A 208 6.15 21.01 3.81
CA ALA A 208 6.42 21.65 5.09
C ALA A 208 6.37 20.62 6.23
N GLY A 209 7.46 20.48 6.99
CA GLY A 209 7.58 19.51 8.10
C GLY A 209 8.62 18.41 7.89
N ASN A 210 9.09 18.16 6.68
CA ASN A 210 10.06 17.09 6.40
C ASN A 210 11.54 17.54 6.52
N ARG A 211 11.81 18.74 7.06
CA ARG A 211 13.17 19.29 7.23
C ARG A 211 13.86 18.84 8.53
N LYS A 212 13.54 17.71 9.11
CA LYS A 212 14.26 17.20 10.30
C LYS A 212 14.68 15.77 10.09
N GLY A 213 15.94 15.58 9.73
CA GLY A 213 16.58 14.28 9.79
C GLY A 213 17.60 14.02 8.69
N CYS A 214 18.66 14.84 8.59
CA CYS A 214 19.99 14.34 8.21
C CYS A 214 20.75 14.04 9.48
#